data_172272960d9ad91f5af4e9e4de293d39
#
_entry.id   172272960d9ad91f5af4e9e4de293d39
#
_cell.length_a   1.000
_cell.length_b   1.000
_cell.length_c   1.000
_cell.angle_alpha   90.00
_cell.angle_beta   90.00
_cell.angle_gamma   90.00
#
_symmetry.space_group_name_H-M   'P 1'
#
loop_
_entity.id
_entity.type
_entity.pdbx_description
1 polymer ?
#
loop_
_entity_poly.entity_id
_entity_poly.type
_entity_poly.pdbx_seq_one_letter_code
_entity_poly.pdbx_strand_id
1 'polypeptide(L)'
;LMVAMTHVRQMEKADRDRSQALLAEAELKSMIEDYPDSPLLDEAKLKLREVQEVLAEGVYKIAGFYYLKKVFPAAADRYREALTKYPDYSGSSDALFYLAESLRRNNNGPESAIYYARIISDHPLSERVNDAKQRLTAMNAPIPQPNPVALARAQQTPHEDKGIFGKMF
;
A
#
# COMPACT_ATOMS: atom_id res chain seq x y z
N LEU A 1 -10.95 23.03 -0.97
CA LEU A 1 -10.75 22.23 -2.19
C LEU A 1 -9.86 22.92 -3.22
N MET A 2 -10.07 24.22 -3.55
CA MET A 2 -9.25 24.92 -4.57
C MET A 2 -7.75 24.90 -4.24
N VAL A 3 -7.34 25.15 -2.99
CA VAL A 3 -5.93 25.10 -2.55
C VAL A 3 -5.38 23.68 -2.67
N ALA A 4 -6.11 22.68 -2.19
CA ALA A 4 -5.73 21.28 -2.32
C ALA A 4 -5.56 20.85 -3.80
N MET A 5 -6.45 21.27 -4.69
CA MET A 5 -6.37 21.01 -6.13
C MET A 5 -5.14 21.67 -6.79
N THR A 6 -4.67 22.81 -6.25
CA THR A 6 -3.42 23.44 -6.71
C THR A 6 -2.22 22.55 -6.40
N HIS A 7 -2.15 22.00 -5.20
CA HIS A 7 -1.08 21.06 -4.80
C HIS A 7 -1.14 19.75 -5.58
N VAL A 8 -2.34 19.21 -5.85
CA VAL A 8 -2.51 18.03 -6.71
C VAL A 8 -1.98 18.28 -8.13
N ARG A 9 -2.30 19.43 -8.75
CA ARG A 9 -1.76 19.79 -10.07
C ARG A 9 -0.24 19.98 -10.07
N GLN A 10 0.34 20.43 -8.97
CA GLN A 10 1.81 20.54 -8.83
C GLN A 10 2.48 19.18 -8.69
N MET A 11 1.83 18.19 -8.06
CA MET A 11 2.30 16.82 -8.01
C MET A 11 2.51 16.20 -9.40
N GLU A 12 1.58 16.44 -10.33
CA GLU A 12 1.65 15.91 -11.71
C GLU A 12 2.87 16.42 -12.49
N LYS A 13 3.43 17.57 -12.09
CA LYS A 13 4.59 18.20 -12.75
C LYS A 13 5.93 17.88 -12.09
N ALA A 14 5.93 17.41 -10.87
CA ALA A 14 7.13 17.19 -10.07
C ALA A 14 7.19 15.74 -9.57
N ASP A 15 7.67 14.85 -10.43
CA ASP A 15 7.88 13.41 -10.17
C ASP A 15 8.79 13.09 -8.95
N ARG A 16 9.15 14.08 -8.14
CA ARG A 16 10.05 13.97 -6.97
C ARG A 16 9.66 14.78 -5.74
N ASP A 17 8.68 15.67 -5.79
CA ASP A 17 8.38 16.50 -4.62
C ASP A 17 7.20 15.97 -3.81
N ARG A 18 7.55 15.08 -2.87
CA ARG A 18 6.63 14.53 -1.88
C ARG A 18 5.97 15.62 -1.01
N SER A 19 6.58 16.81 -0.93
CA SER A 19 6.08 17.91 -0.11
C SER A 19 4.72 18.40 -0.57
N GLN A 20 4.50 18.51 -1.88
CA GLN A 20 3.20 18.92 -2.44
C GLN A 20 2.10 17.89 -2.18
N ALA A 21 2.44 16.59 -2.25
CA ALA A 21 1.49 15.54 -1.94
C ALA A 21 1.09 15.54 -0.46
N LEU A 22 2.03 15.79 0.45
CA LEU A 22 1.74 15.90 1.89
C LEU A 22 0.88 17.13 2.21
N LEU A 23 1.11 18.26 1.55
CA LEU A 23 0.26 19.44 1.69
C LEU A 23 -1.14 19.19 1.15
N ALA A 24 -1.27 18.56 -0.02
CA ALA A 24 -2.56 18.18 -0.58
C ALA A 24 -3.33 17.22 0.34
N GLU A 25 -2.65 16.25 0.93
CA GLU A 25 -3.26 15.31 1.89
C GLU A 25 -3.81 16.05 3.11
N ALA A 26 -3.02 16.95 3.71
CA ALA A 26 -3.41 17.71 4.88
C ALA A 26 -4.64 18.61 4.60
N GLU A 27 -4.62 19.34 3.49
CA GLU A 27 -5.73 20.23 3.08
C GLU A 27 -7.01 19.45 2.77
N LEU A 28 -6.90 18.28 2.12
CA LEU A 28 -8.07 17.45 1.82
C LEU A 28 -8.67 16.83 3.09
N LYS A 29 -7.83 16.38 4.03
CA LYS A 29 -8.29 15.88 5.34
C LYS A 29 -9.01 16.98 6.13
N SER A 30 -8.41 18.17 6.25
CA SER A 30 -9.05 19.31 6.93
C SER A 30 -10.40 19.66 6.28
N MET A 31 -10.46 19.71 4.95
CA MET A 31 -11.73 19.99 4.26
C MET A 31 -12.80 18.94 4.57
N ILE A 32 -12.46 17.66 4.60
CA ILE A 32 -13.40 16.58 4.88
C ILE A 32 -13.91 16.65 6.33
N GLU A 33 -13.03 17.00 7.27
CA GLU A 33 -13.37 17.13 8.69
C GLU A 33 -14.18 18.39 8.97
N ASP A 34 -13.81 19.54 8.39
CA ASP A 34 -14.41 20.84 8.67
C ASP A 34 -15.75 21.04 7.94
N TYR A 35 -15.96 20.36 6.81
CA TYR A 35 -17.14 20.55 5.94
C TYR A 35 -17.81 19.22 5.55
N PRO A 36 -18.34 18.44 6.52
CA PRO A 36 -18.91 17.11 6.25
C PRO A 36 -20.17 17.14 5.38
N ASP A 37 -20.89 18.27 5.33
CA ASP A 37 -22.10 18.45 4.52
C ASP A 37 -21.82 19.14 3.17
N SER A 38 -20.56 19.31 2.80
CA SER A 38 -20.20 19.97 1.54
C SER A 38 -20.63 19.14 0.33
N PRO A 39 -21.21 19.75 -0.72
CA PRO A 39 -21.49 19.05 -1.99
C PRO A 39 -20.22 18.56 -2.69
N LEU A 40 -19.03 18.98 -2.26
CA LEU A 40 -17.72 18.57 -2.79
C LEU A 40 -17.07 17.45 -1.94
N LEU A 41 -17.79 16.90 -0.95
CA LEU A 41 -17.23 15.92 -0.02
C LEU A 41 -16.75 14.67 -0.75
N ASP A 42 -17.53 14.13 -1.68
CA ASP A 42 -17.18 12.91 -2.40
C ASP A 42 -15.98 13.12 -3.35
N GLU A 43 -15.93 14.29 -3.99
CA GLU A 43 -14.79 14.69 -4.80
C GLU A 43 -13.52 14.82 -3.94
N ALA A 44 -13.61 15.43 -2.76
CA ALA A 44 -12.49 15.56 -1.82
C ALA A 44 -11.98 14.20 -1.35
N LYS A 45 -12.89 13.27 -1.01
CA LYS A 45 -12.52 11.88 -0.63
C LYS A 45 -11.82 11.14 -1.76
N LEU A 46 -12.32 11.27 -2.99
CA LEU A 46 -11.69 10.66 -4.16
C LEU A 46 -10.28 11.21 -4.37
N LYS A 47 -10.11 12.54 -4.31
CA LYS A 47 -8.80 13.18 -4.45
C LYS A 47 -7.86 12.85 -3.30
N LEU A 48 -8.35 12.71 -2.08
CA LEU A 48 -7.54 12.25 -0.94
C LEU A 48 -6.99 10.85 -1.21
N ARG A 49 -7.83 9.94 -1.73
CA ARG A 49 -7.39 8.58 -2.06
C ARG A 49 -6.31 8.57 -3.15
N GLU A 50 -6.47 9.37 -4.22
CA GLU A 50 -5.45 9.51 -5.27
C GLU A 50 -4.11 10.03 -4.71
N VAL A 51 -4.15 11.04 -3.84
CA VAL A 51 -2.96 11.60 -3.18
C VAL A 51 -2.30 10.55 -2.27
N GLN A 52 -3.09 9.83 -1.49
CA GLN A 52 -2.58 8.77 -0.61
C GLN A 52 -1.95 7.61 -1.39
N GLU A 53 -2.49 7.27 -2.55
CA GLU A 53 -1.89 6.28 -3.45
C GLU A 53 -0.49 6.70 -3.89
N VAL A 54 -0.30 7.96 -4.33
CA VAL A 54 0.99 8.51 -4.72
C VAL A 54 1.98 8.53 -3.55
N LEU A 55 1.52 8.90 -2.35
CA LEU A 55 2.37 8.92 -1.15
C LEU A 55 2.80 7.51 -0.73
N ALA A 56 1.87 6.54 -0.77
CA ALA A 56 2.15 5.14 -0.47
C ALA A 56 3.18 4.55 -1.45
N GLU A 57 2.97 4.77 -2.75
CA GLU A 57 3.88 4.33 -3.80
C GLU A 57 5.28 4.94 -3.61
N GLY A 58 5.37 6.20 -3.19
CA GLY A 58 6.66 6.84 -2.87
C GLY A 58 7.39 6.14 -1.72
N VAL A 59 6.67 5.77 -0.64
CA VAL A 59 7.25 5.01 0.49
C VAL A 59 7.65 3.61 0.05
N TYR A 60 6.80 2.94 -0.74
CA TYR A 60 7.06 1.61 -1.29
C TYR A 60 8.34 1.57 -2.13
N LYS A 61 8.55 2.56 -3.02
CA LYS A 61 9.78 2.68 -3.83
C LYS A 61 11.04 2.86 -2.98
N ILE A 62 10.95 3.67 -1.92
CA ILE A 62 12.06 3.83 -0.96
C ILE A 62 12.36 2.48 -0.26
N ALA A 63 11.32 1.75 0.14
CA ALA A 63 11.48 0.42 0.72
C ALA A 63 12.17 -0.55 -0.25
N GLY A 64 11.76 -0.55 -1.52
CA GLY A 64 12.37 -1.34 -2.59
C GLY A 64 13.85 -1.01 -2.80
N PHE A 65 14.22 0.26 -2.74
CA PHE A 65 15.63 0.68 -2.78
C PHE A 65 16.45 0.04 -1.66
N TYR A 66 15.96 0.10 -0.41
CA TYR A 66 16.64 -0.55 0.72
C TYR A 66 16.70 -2.07 0.57
N TYR A 67 15.64 -2.68 0.07
CA TYR A 67 15.59 -4.12 -0.20
C TYR A 67 16.65 -4.56 -1.21
N LEU A 68 16.78 -3.83 -2.32
CA LEU A 68 17.81 -4.08 -3.35
C LEU A 68 19.23 -3.88 -2.81
N LYS A 69 19.41 -2.90 -1.90
CA LYS A 69 20.69 -2.68 -1.20
C LYS A 69 20.94 -3.70 -0.08
N LYS A 70 20.02 -4.66 0.15
CA LYS A 70 20.08 -5.67 1.22
C LYS A 70 20.09 -5.10 2.63
N VAL A 71 19.60 -3.87 2.81
CA VAL A 71 19.38 -3.23 4.11
C VAL A 71 17.98 -3.61 4.61
N PHE A 72 17.80 -4.90 4.92
CA PHE A 72 16.50 -5.49 5.20
C PHE A 72 15.73 -4.88 6.37
N PRO A 73 16.35 -4.49 7.50
CA PRO A 73 15.63 -3.78 8.56
C PRO A 73 14.99 -2.49 8.07
N ALA A 74 15.74 -1.64 7.36
CA ALA A 74 15.21 -0.39 6.81
C ALA A 74 14.13 -0.62 5.75
N ALA A 75 14.28 -1.65 4.90
CA ALA A 75 13.25 -2.04 3.94
C ALA A 75 11.95 -2.43 4.65
N ALA A 76 12.03 -3.29 5.68
CA ALA A 76 10.88 -3.73 6.48
C ALA A 76 10.16 -2.54 7.12
N ASP A 77 10.89 -1.60 7.72
CA ASP A 77 10.30 -0.41 8.35
C ASP A 77 9.55 0.46 7.34
N ARG A 78 10.10 0.65 6.14
CA ARG A 78 9.43 1.43 5.08
C ARG A 78 8.22 0.72 4.49
N TYR A 79 8.27 -0.60 4.25
CA TYR A 79 7.09 -1.34 3.82
C TYR A 79 5.99 -1.31 4.90
N ARG A 80 6.34 -1.45 6.17
CA ARG A 80 5.41 -1.32 7.30
C ARG A 80 4.82 0.08 7.39
N GLU A 81 5.61 1.13 7.16
CA GLU A 81 5.14 2.52 7.09
C GLU A 81 4.07 2.69 6.00
N ALA A 82 4.31 2.19 4.79
CA ALA A 82 3.35 2.27 3.68
C ALA A 82 2.01 1.61 4.05
N LEU A 83 2.05 0.40 4.59
CA LEU A 83 0.86 -0.37 4.99
C LEU A 83 0.08 0.24 6.16
N THR A 84 0.78 0.94 7.07
CA THR A 84 0.15 1.51 8.26
C THR A 84 -0.45 2.89 7.98
N LYS A 85 0.27 3.73 7.23
CA LYS A 85 -0.20 5.08 6.91
C LYS A 85 -1.26 5.10 5.80
N TYR A 86 -1.21 4.13 4.90
CA TYR A 86 -2.04 4.07 3.70
C TYR A 86 -2.69 2.67 3.57
N PRO A 87 -3.68 2.35 4.43
CA PRO A 87 -4.28 1.01 4.47
C PRO A 87 -5.01 0.62 3.18
N ASP A 88 -5.45 1.61 2.40
CA ASP A 88 -6.15 1.41 1.12
C ASP A 88 -5.21 1.44 -0.11
N TYR A 89 -3.89 1.37 0.12
CA TYR A 89 -2.90 1.35 -0.95
C TYR A 89 -3.10 0.13 -1.87
N SER A 90 -3.19 0.36 -3.17
CA SER A 90 -3.44 -0.70 -4.16
C SER A 90 -2.32 -1.75 -4.22
N GLY A 91 -1.07 -1.35 -3.98
CA GLY A 91 0.10 -2.23 -3.89
C GLY A 91 0.29 -2.94 -2.54
N SER A 92 -0.74 -3.01 -1.68
CA SER A 92 -0.63 -3.58 -0.32
C SER A 92 -0.16 -5.03 -0.32
N SER A 93 -0.61 -5.86 -1.25
CA SER A 93 -0.20 -7.27 -1.33
C SER A 93 1.28 -7.42 -1.65
N ASP A 94 1.82 -6.60 -2.55
CA ASP A 94 3.25 -6.55 -2.85
C ASP A 94 4.05 -6.01 -1.66
N ALA A 95 3.56 -4.95 -1.01
CA ALA A 95 4.20 -4.38 0.18
C ALA A 95 4.25 -5.40 1.33
N LEU A 96 3.17 -6.17 1.57
CA LEU A 96 3.15 -7.27 2.54
C LEU A 96 4.17 -8.36 2.18
N PHE A 97 4.26 -8.72 0.90
CA PHE A 97 5.20 -9.75 0.45
C PHE A 97 6.65 -9.33 0.68
N TYR A 98 7.04 -8.13 0.26
CA TYR A 98 8.40 -7.64 0.44
C TYR A 98 8.74 -7.29 1.87
N LEU A 99 7.76 -6.91 2.70
CA LEU A 99 7.92 -6.80 4.15
C LEU A 99 8.28 -8.17 4.75
N ALA A 100 7.48 -9.20 4.41
CA ALA A 100 7.74 -10.56 4.86
C ALA A 100 9.12 -11.07 4.39
N GLU A 101 9.48 -10.85 3.12
CA GLU A 101 10.80 -11.22 2.58
C GLU A 101 11.94 -10.48 3.30
N SER A 102 11.76 -9.20 3.61
CA SER A 102 12.75 -8.41 4.36
C SER A 102 12.98 -8.96 5.76
N LEU A 103 11.89 -9.28 6.47
CA LEU A 103 11.94 -9.88 7.79
C LEU A 103 12.59 -11.27 7.76
N ARG A 104 12.21 -12.11 6.80
CA ARG A 104 12.80 -13.44 6.61
C ARG A 104 14.31 -13.37 6.36
N ARG A 105 14.75 -12.45 5.51
CA ARG A 105 16.17 -12.23 5.21
C ARG A 105 16.94 -11.59 6.37
N ASN A 106 16.23 -10.97 7.30
CA ASN A 106 16.76 -10.45 8.55
C ASN A 106 16.64 -11.45 9.73
N ASN A 107 16.45 -12.75 9.42
CA ASN A 107 16.33 -13.84 10.37
C ASN A 107 15.14 -13.72 11.36
N ASN A 108 14.10 -12.96 11.00
CA ASN A 108 12.85 -12.85 11.75
C ASN A 108 11.73 -13.67 11.07
N GLY A 109 11.90 -15.00 11.09
CA GLY A 109 10.95 -15.94 10.48
C GLY A 109 9.54 -15.85 11.08
N PRO A 110 9.37 -15.88 12.42
CA PRO A 110 8.03 -15.84 13.02
C PRO A 110 7.21 -14.62 12.56
N GLU A 111 7.77 -13.43 12.58
CA GLU A 111 7.07 -12.23 12.13
C GLU A 111 6.82 -12.24 10.62
N SER A 112 7.78 -12.72 9.83
CA SER A 112 7.63 -12.91 8.38
C SER A 112 6.41 -13.78 8.04
N ALA A 113 6.20 -14.88 8.77
CA ALA A 113 5.07 -15.78 8.55
C ALA A 113 3.72 -15.08 8.75
N ILE A 114 3.61 -14.14 9.69
CA ILE A 114 2.39 -13.35 9.92
C ILE A 114 2.03 -12.55 8.67
N TYR A 115 3.00 -11.90 8.03
CA TYR A 115 2.74 -11.08 6.84
C TYR A 115 2.45 -11.92 5.60
N TYR A 116 3.08 -13.09 5.41
CA TYR A 116 2.67 -14.02 4.36
C TYR A 116 1.24 -14.52 4.58
N ALA A 117 0.87 -14.84 5.82
CA ALA A 117 -0.49 -15.26 6.16
C ALA A 117 -1.51 -14.16 5.84
N ARG A 118 -1.19 -12.89 6.12
CA ARG A 118 -2.05 -11.74 5.81
C ARG A 118 -2.31 -11.58 4.31
N ILE A 119 -1.37 -11.91 3.45
CA ILE A 119 -1.62 -11.89 1.99
C ILE A 119 -2.76 -12.84 1.64
N ILE A 120 -2.76 -14.04 2.21
CA ILE A 120 -3.76 -15.07 1.91
C ILE A 120 -5.13 -14.70 2.51
N SER A 121 -5.14 -14.15 3.73
CA SER A 121 -6.39 -13.77 4.40
C SER A 121 -6.99 -12.49 3.85
N ASP A 122 -6.18 -11.44 3.67
CA ASP A 122 -6.67 -10.09 3.40
C ASP A 122 -6.71 -9.74 1.90
N HIS A 123 -5.89 -10.43 1.09
CA HIS A 123 -5.78 -10.24 -0.37
C HIS A 123 -5.90 -11.57 -1.15
N PRO A 124 -7.02 -12.31 -0.99
CA PRO A 124 -7.13 -13.70 -1.45
C PRO A 124 -7.07 -13.90 -2.97
N LEU A 125 -7.30 -12.86 -3.77
CA LEU A 125 -7.20 -12.89 -5.23
C LEU A 125 -5.90 -12.27 -5.77
N SER A 126 -4.98 -11.87 -4.89
CA SER A 126 -3.68 -11.31 -5.29
C SER A 126 -2.81 -12.37 -5.98
N GLU A 127 -2.00 -11.93 -6.94
CA GLU A 127 -0.97 -12.76 -7.59
C GLU A 127 0.08 -13.30 -6.58
N ARG A 128 0.25 -12.63 -5.42
CA ARG A 128 1.17 -13.03 -4.33
C ARG A 128 0.70 -14.21 -3.48
N VAL A 129 -0.55 -14.63 -3.60
CA VAL A 129 -1.11 -15.72 -2.77
C VAL A 129 -0.32 -17.03 -2.91
N ASN A 130 0.04 -17.40 -4.14
CA ASN A 130 0.79 -18.63 -4.38
C ASN A 130 2.20 -18.56 -3.81
N ASP A 131 2.90 -17.43 -3.99
CA ASP A 131 4.22 -17.20 -3.43
C ASP A 131 4.16 -17.26 -1.89
N ALA A 132 3.17 -16.60 -1.27
CA ALA A 132 2.98 -16.61 0.18
C ALA A 132 2.73 -18.03 0.72
N LYS A 133 1.90 -18.83 0.06
CA LYS A 133 1.66 -20.24 0.42
C LYS A 133 2.96 -21.06 0.37
N GLN A 134 3.75 -20.90 -0.69
CA GLN A 134 5.04 -21.60 -0.81
C GLN A 134 5.99 -21.24 0.33
N ARG A 135 6.07 -19.95 0.70
CA ARG A 135 6.90 -19.49 1.81
C ARG A 135 6.45 -20.07 3.15
N LEU A 136 5.15 -20.03 3.45
CA LEU A 136 4.61 -20.60 4.69
C LEU A 136 4.87 -22.12 4.77
N THR A 137 4.68 -22.86 3.67
CA THR A 137 4.98 -24.29 3.60
C THR A 137 6.46 -24.55 3.88
N ALA A 138 7.37 -23.79 3.25
CA ALA A 138 8.81 -23.93 3.48
C ALA A 138 9.25 -23.62 4.92
N MET A 139 8.45 -22.81 5.64
CA MET A 139 8.68 -22.43 7.03
C MET A 139 7.95 -23.35 8.02
N ASN A 140 7.24 -24.39 7.56
CA ASN A 140 6.33 -25.22 8.34
C ASN A 140 5.30 -24.39 9.16
N ALA A 141 4.87 -23.26 8.61
CA ALA A 141 3.90 -22.36 9.21
C ALA A 141 2.47 -22.65 8.71
N PRO A 142 1.44 -22.39 9.50
CA PRO A 142 0.06 -22.65 9.10
C PRO A 142 -0.37 -21.75 7.95
N ILE A 143 -1.12 -22.32 7.00
CA ILE A 143 -1.71 -21.58 5.88
C ILE A 143 -3.16 -21.20 6.29
N PRO A 144 -3.49 -19.91 6.42
CA PRO A 144 -4.83 -19.50 6.81
C PRO A 144 -5.85 -19.68 5.67
N GLN A 145 -7.12 -19.68 6.03
CA GLN A 145 -8.20 -19.54 5.05
C GLN A 145 -8.38 -18.06 4.68
N PRO A 146 -8.83 -17.76 3.46
CA PRO A 146 -9.24 -16.42 3.07
C PRO A 146 -10.30 -15.84 4.01
N ASN A 147 -10.17 -14.57 4.35
CA ASN A 147 -11.22 -13.85 5.06
C ASN A 147 -12.44 -13.69 4.12
N PRO A 148 -13.65 -14.17 4.51
CA PRO A 148 -14.83 -14.11 3.63
C PRO A 148 -15.20 -12.70 3.18
N VAL A 149 -15.01 -11.69 4.06
CA VAL A 149 -15.29 -10.29 3.75
C VAL A 149 -14.29 -9.75 2.71
N ALA A 150 -13.01 -10.08 2.89
CA ALA A 150 -11.97 -9.69 1.94
C ALA A 150 -12.17 -10.35 0.57
N LEU A 151 -12.57 -11.62 0.57
CA LEU A 151 -12.89 -12.36 -0.67
C LEU A 151 -14.08 -11.74 -1.40
N ALA A 152 -15.17 -11.47 -0.69
CA ALA A 152 -16.37 -10.85 -1.28
C ALA A 152 -16.05 -9.46 -1.85
N ARG A 153 -15.27 -8.63 -1.14
CA ARG A 153 -14.83 -7.32 -1.62
C ARG A 153 -13.98 -7.44 -2.88
N ALA A 154 -13.02 -8.35 -2.89
CA ALA A 154 -12.15 -8.57 -4.04
C ALA A 154 -12.88 -9.07 -5.29
N GLN A 155 -13.99 -9.81 -5.12
CA GLN A 155 -14.84 -10.25 -6.22
C GLN A 155 -15.73 -9.14 -6.80
N GLN A 156 -16.07 -8.12 -6.00
CA GLN A 156 -16.91 -6.98 -6.42
C GLN A 156 -16.12 -5.89 -7.14
N THR A 157 -14.82 -5.78 -6.87
CA THR A 157 -13.92 -4.86 -7.58
C THR A 157 -13.30 -5.62 -8.76
N PRO A 158 -13.71 -5.36 -10.02
CA PRO A 158 -13.03 -5.96 -11.18
C PRO A 158 -11.59 -5.50 -11.17
N HIS A 159 -10.66 -6.43 -10.96
CA HIS A 159 -9.20 -6.39 -11.20
C HIS A 159 -8.58 -5.01 -11.53
N GLU A 160 -8.64 -4.04 -10.62
CA GLU A 160 -7.81 -2.83 -10.65
C GLU A 160 -6.44 -3.04 -9.98
N ASP A 161 -6.03 -4.31 -9.79
CA ASP A 161 -4.71 -4.67 -9.25
C ASP A 161 -3.55 -4.48 -10.25
N LYS A 162 -3.81 -3.79 -11.34
CA LYS A 162 -2.71 -3.28 -12.17
C LYS A 162 -2.53 -1.82 -11.83
N GLY A 163 -1.71 -1.58 -10.81
CA GLY A 163 -1.19 -0.24 -10.57
C GLY A 163 -0.78 0.38 -11.90
N ILE A 164 -1.19 1.62 -12.12
CA ILE A 164 -0.97 2.41 -13.35
C ILE A 164 0.51 2.42 -13.79
N PHE A 165 1.42 1.87 -12.99
CA PHE A 165 2.86 1.84 -13.18
C PHE A 165 3.49 0.44 -13.35
N GLY A 166 2.71 -0.63 -13.54
CA GLY A 166 3.21 -1.99 -13.77
C GLY A 166 3.89 -2.24 -15.13
N LYS A 167 4.30 -1.21 -15.85
CA LYS A 167 4.96 -1.31 -17.16
C LYS A 167 6.24 -0.46 -17.26
N MET A 168 7.07 -0.45 -16.26
CA MET A 168 8.37 0.22 -16.39
C MET A 168 9.48 -0.51 -15.62
N PHE A 169 9.65 -1.80 -15.97
CA PHE A 169 10.95 -2.51 -15.79
C PHE A 169 11.00 -3.63 -16.84
#